data_f001138a1e45e1ec9da02ca2eda1b767
#
_entry.id   f001138a1e45e1ec9da02ca2eda1b767
#
_cell.length_a   1.000
_cell.length_b   1.000
_cell.length_c   1.000
_cell.angle_alpha   90.00
_cell.angle_beta   90.00
_cell.angle_gamma   90.00
#
_symmetry.space_group_name_H-M   'P 1'
#
loop_
_entity.id
_entity.type
_entity.pdbx_description
1 polymer ?
#
loop_
_entity_poly.entity_id
_entity_poly.type
_entity_poly.pdbx_seq_one_letter_code
_entity_poly.pdbx_strand_id
1 'polypeptide(L)'
;SWKSQFEASGVFDSIETQIAGLGQIPVIQDLYVSHTHAAMEELGTSAASNSDTTDAVLEDGTYEVEFKTDSGMFHVNEANDGKGVLTVKDGQMSIHISLTSKNIVNLFVGKAADAKKDGAELLQPTTDTVTYDDGTTEEVNGFDVPVKALDKDFDLALIGTKGKWYDHTVSVTNPVKVD
;
A
#
# COMPACT_ATOMS: atom_id res chain seq x y z
N SER A 1 -19.52 43.12 17.03
CA SER A 1 -18.85 41.81 17.12
C SER A 1 -18.22 41.67 18.51
N TRP A 2 -17.99 40.46 19.01
CA TRP A 2 -17.35 40.21 20.28
C TRP A 2 -15.96 40.90 20.39
N LYS A 3 -15.20 41.03 19.32
CA LYS A 3 -13.93 41.75 19.22
C LYS A 3 -14.11 43.23 19.66
N SER A 4 -15.12 43.89 19.11
CA SER A 4 -15.40 45.28 19.47
C SER A 4 -15.77 45.49 20.98
N GLN A 5 -16.33 44.49 21.61
CA GLN A 5 -16.64 44.54 23.05
C GLN A 5 -15.38 44.37 23.91
N PHE A 6 -14.42 43.56 23.49
CA PHE A 6 -13.13 43.41 24.17
C PHE A 6 -12.25 44.67 24.00
N GLU A 7 -12.21 45.24 22.80
CA GLU A 7 -11.49 46.49 22.51
C GLU A 7 -12.04 47.64 23.37
N ALA A 8 -13.37 47.71 23.54
CA ALA A 8 -14.03 48.74 24.35
C ALA A 8 -13.79 48.59 25.86
N SER A 9 -13.35 47.43 26.35
CA SER A 9 -13.09 47.20 27.76
C SER A 9 -11.80 47.84 28.26
N GLY A 10 -10.88 48.23 27.38
CA GLY A 10 -9.61 48.92 27.73
C GLY A 10 -8.63 48.06 28.57
N VAL A 11 -8.88 46.76 28.66
CA VAL A 11 -8.06 45.84 29.47
C VAL A 11 -6.89 45.28 28.65
N PHE A 12 -6.97 45.37 27.32
CA PHE A 12 -5.97 44.82 26.43
C PHE A 12 -5.37 45.90 25.54
N ASP A 13 -4.05 45.95 25.41
CA ASP A 13 -3.33 46.90 24.57
C ASP A 13 -3.52 46.65 23.06
N SER A 14 -3.71 45.39 22.65
CA SER A 14 -4.04 45.02 21.31
C SER A 14 -4.84 43.71 21.25
N ILE A 15 -5.77 43.57 20.29
CA ILE A 15 -6.56 42.38 20.08
C ILE A 15 -6.47 41.99 18.60
N GLU A 16 -5.79 40.88 18.36
CA GLU A 16 -5.75 40.25 17.06
C GLU A 16 -6.70 39.06 16.99
N THR A 17 -7.44 38.96 15.89
CA THR A 17 -8.28 37.78 15.63
C THR A 17 -7.64 36.94 14.54
N GLN A 18 -7.27 35.72 14.89
CA GLN A 18 -6.75 34.75 13.93
C GLN A 18 -7.85 33.76 13.56
N ILE A 19 -8.29 33.83 12.30
CA ILE A 19 -9.29 32.91 11.74
C ILE A 19 -8.54 31.85 10.94
N ALA A 20 -7.94 30.91 11.64
CA ALA A 20 -7.27 29.75 11.05
C ALA A 20 -7.62 28.50 11.85
N GLY A 21 -7.63 27.35 11.20
CA GLY A 21 -7.74 26.08 11.90
C GLY A 21 -6.51 25.85 12.79
N LEU A 22 -6.69 25.19 13.94
CA LEU A 22 -5.61 24.93 14.90
C LEU A 22 -4.37 24.27 14.26
N GLY A 23 -4.58 23.44 13.24
CA GLY A 23 -3.49 22.80 12.49
C GLY A 23 -2.72 23.71 11.53
N GLN A 24 -3.11 24.98 11.38
CA GLN A 24 -2.42 25.97 10.53
C GLN A 24 -1.58 26.97 11.34
N ILE A 25 -1.58 26.84 12.64
CA ILE A 25 -0.82 27.72 13.56
C ILE A 25 0.53 27.04 13.83
N PRO A 26 1.67 27.61 13.41
CA PRO A 26 2.99 26.98 13.54
C PRO A 26 3.33 26.57 14.98
N VAL A 27 3.03 27.41 15.96
CA VAL A 27 3.28 27.12 17.39
C VAL A 27 2.50 25.91 17.88
N ILE A 28 1.31 25.67 17.33
CA ILE A 28 0.50 24.49 17.68
C ILE A 28 1.05 23.24 16.99
N GLN A 29 1.53 23.37 15.78
CA GLN A 29 2.21 22.28 15.06
C GLN A 29 3.46 21.84 15.81
N ASP A 30 4.31 22.77 16.23
CA ASP A 30 5.51 22.49 17.03
C ASP A 30 5.17 21.83 18.37
N LEU A 31 4.09 22.25 19.01
CA LEU A 31 3.63 21.65 20.27
C LEU A 31 3.18 20.20 20.08
N TYR A 32 2.45 19.90 19.00
CA TYR A 32 2.05 18.53 18.68
C TYR A 32 3.25 17.65 18.38
N VAL A 33 4.19 18.12 17.58
CA VAL A 33 5.44 17.40 17.24
C VAL A 33 6.26 17.14 18.50
N SER A 34 6.40 18.14 19.37
CA SER A 34 7.16 18.03 20.61
C SER A 34 6.54 17.06 21.60
N HIS A 35 5.21 17.07 21.77
CA HIS A 35 4.52 16.13 22.65
C HIS A 35 4.54 14.70 22.11
N THR A 36 4.46 14.53 20.81
CA THR A 36 4.56 13.21 20.19
C THR A 36 5.95 12.62 20.39
N HIS A 37 6.99 13.45 20.25
CA HIS A 37 8.38 13.02 20.48
C HIS A 37 8.63 12.61 21.94
N ALA A 38 8.13 13.38 22.89
CA ALA A 38 8.26 13.07 24.32
C ALA A 38 7.50 11.79 24.71
N ALA A 39 6.32 11.57 24.15
CA ALA A 39 5.55 10.35 24.38
C ALA A 39 6.23 9.11 23.80
N MET A 40 6.96 9.26 22.68
CA MET A 40 7.72 8.15 22.09
C MET A 40 8.97 7.77 22.90
N GLU A 41 9.62 8.73 23.57
CA GLU A 41 10.75 8.44 24.46
C GLU A 41 10.33 7.73 25.75
N GLU A 42 9.14 8.04 26.27
CA GLU A 42 8.63 7.45 27.53
C GLU A 42 8.08 6.02 27.34
N LEU A 43 7.69 5.65 26.12
CA LEU A 43 7.14 4.33 25.79
C LEU A 43 8.20 3.27 25.46
N GLY A 44 9.49 3.54 25.68
CA GLY A 44 10.60 2.58 25.66
C GLY A 44 10.38 1.37 24.76
N THR A 45 10.92 1.42 23.54
CA THR A 45 11.23 0.27 22.66
C THR A 45 10.30 -0.94 22.77
N SER A 46 9.10 -0.81 22.29
CA SER A 46 8.30 -1.94 21.83
C SER A 46 7.88 -1.64 20.41
N ALA A 47 8.35 -2.45 19.47
CA ALA A 47 8.08 -2.32 18.07
C ALA A 47 6.57 -2.28 17.82
N ALA A 48 6.03 -1.09 17.61
CA ALA A 48 4.70 -0.89 17.09
C ALA A 48 4.86 -0.12 15.79
N SER A 49 4.56 -0.80 14.72
CA SER A 49 4.43 -0.29 13.37
C SER A 49 3.56 0.96 13.36
N ASN A 50 4.18 2.12 13.24
CA ASN A 50 3.46 3.35 12.89
C ASN A 50 3.49 3.49 11.37
N SER A 51 2.31 3.38 10.80
CA SER A 51 2.05 3.80 9.43
C SER A 51 2.18 5.32 9.31
N ASP A 52 3.41 5.78 9.15
CA ASP A 52 3.67 7.12 8.64
C ASP A 52 3.97 6.98 7.14
N THR A 53 3.18 7.66 6.33
CA THR A 53 3.25 7.68 4.88
C THR A 53 4.48 8.45 4.39
N THR A 54 5.63 7.90 4.67
CA THR A 54 6.84 8.12 3.89
C THR A 54 6.99 6.90 3.02
N ASP A 55 7.26 7.06 1.72
CA ASP A 55 7.69 5.96 0.86
C ASP A 55 8.88 5.29 1.57
N ALA A 56 8.60 4.29 2.38
CA ALA A 56 9.62 3.52 3.08
C ALA A 56 10.36 2.74 1.98
N VAL A 57 11.51 3.27 1.59
CA VAL A 57 12.43 2.56 0.73
C VAL A 57 12.91 1.37 1.54
N LEU A 58 12.34 0.20 1.28
CA LEU A 58 12.83 -1.03 1.87
C LEU A 58 14.27 -1.27 1.41
N GLU A 59 15.09 -1.79 2.30
CA GLU A 59 16.43 -2.27 1.94
C GLU A 59 16.32 -3.44 0.94
N ASP A 60 17.36 -3.61 0.14
CA ASP A 60 17.45 -4.77 -0.74
C ASP A 60 17.33 -6.07 0.07
N GLY A 61 16.53 -6.99 -0.43
CA GLY A 61 16.24 -8.25 0.25
C GLY A 61 14.91 -8.84 -0.15
N THR A 62 14.55 -9.92 0.56
CA THR A 62 13.32 -10.65 0.35
C THR A 62 12.39 -10.44 1.53
N TYR A 63 11.12 -10.20 1.25
CA TYR A 63 10.09 -9.92 2.24
C TYR A 63 8.87 -10.79 1.99
N GLU A 64 8.29 -11.32 3.06
CA GLU A 64 6.93 -11.84 3.03
C GLU A 64 5.96 -10.67 3.18
N VAL A 65 4.95 -10.60 2.33
CA VAL A 65 3.97 -9.50 2.29
C VAL A 65 2.57 -10.04 2.10
N GLU A 66 1.57 -9.28 2.52
CA GLU A 66 0.18 -9.56 2.19
C GLU A 66 -0.20 -8.89 0.87
N PHE A 67 -0.79 -9.66 -0.03
CA PHE A 67 -1.38 -9.15 -1.27
C PHE A 67 -2.89 -9.09 -1.12
N LYS A 68 -3.44 -7.90 -1.13
CA LYS A 68 -4.88 -7.65 -0.99
C LYS A 68 -5.51 -7.31 -2.33
N THR A 69 -6.70 -7.84 -2.56
CA THR A 69 -7.50 -7.56 -3.75
C THR A 69 -8.86 -7.01 -3.37
N ASP A 70 -9.46 -6.21 -4.24
CA ASP A 70 -10.81 -5.64 -4.07
C ASP A 70 -11.93 -6.67 -4.30
N SER A 71 -11.60 -7.84 -4.80
CA SER A 71 -12.58 -8.85 -5.24
C SER A 71 -12.32 -10.20 -4.60
N GLY A 72 -13.35 -10.76 -3.96
CA GLY A 72 -13.35 -12.14 -3.51
C GLY A 72 -13.36 -13.19 -4.61
N MET A 73 -13.29 -12.78 -5.89
CA MET A 73 -13.16 -13.68 -7.05
C MET A 73 -11.75 -13.68 -7.66
N PHE A 74 -10.92 -12.76 -7.25
CA PHE A 74 -9.51 -12.70 -7.65
C PHE A 74 -8.66 -13.21 -6.48
N HIS A 75 -8.52 -14.53 -6.41
CA HIS A 75 -7.74 -15.22 -5.41
C HIS A 75 -6.28 -15.27 -5.81
N VAL A 76 -5.42 -14.87 -4.89
CA VAL A 76 -3.96 -14.83 -5.06
C VAL A 76 -3.30 -15.46 -3.86
N ASN A 77 -2.29 -16.30 -4.08
CA ASN A 77 -1.51 -16.95 -3.04
C ASN A 77 -2.35 -17.74 -2.02
N GLU A 78 -3.42 -18.37 -2.48
CA GLU A 78 -4.39 -19.07 -1.61
C GLU A 78 -3.74 -20.20 -0.82
N ALA A 79 -2.78 -20.90 -1.42
CA ALA A 79 -1.97 -21.92 -0.74
C ALA A 79 -1.00 -21.35 0.32
N ASN A 80 -0.91 -20.03 0.46
CA ASN A 80 -0.04 -19.33 1.41
C ASN A 80 -0.78 -18.21 2.15
N ASP A 81 -2.06 -18.41 2.43
CA ASP A 81 -2.92 -17.45 3.17
C ASP A 81 -2.92 -16.02 2.61
N GLY A 82 -2.81 -15.86 1.30
CA GLY A 82 -2.75 -14.56 0.62
C GLY A 82 -1.40 -13.85 0.71
N LYS A 83 -0.39 -14.51 1.25
CA LYS A 83 0.96 -13.95 1.37
C LYS A 83 1.79 -14.24 0.12
N GLY A 84 2.50 -13.24 -0.34
CA GLY A 84 3.42 -13.31 -1.48
C GLY A 84 4.84 -12.99 -1.10
N VAL A 85 5.77 -13.27 -2.01
CA VAL A 85 7.19 -12.96 -1.86
C VAL A 85 7.49 -11.65 -2.61
N LEU A 86 7.84 -10.62 -1.87
CA LEU A 86 8.31 -9.35 -2.41
C LEU A 86 9.84 -9.36 -2.45
N THR A 87 10.40 -9.11 -3.61
CA THR A 87 11.83 -8.90 -3.79
C THR A 87 12.11 -7.43 -3.98
N VAL A 88 13.04 -6.89 -3.19
CA VAL A 88 13.55 -5.53 -3.32
C VAL A 88 14.98 -5.59 -3.83
N LYS A 89 15.26 -4.91 -4.93
CA LYS A 89 16.58 -4.83 -5.52
C LYS A 89 16.80 -3.47 -6.17
N ASP A 90 17.88 -2.80 -5.82
CA ASP A 90 18.23 -1.48 -6.34
C ASP A 90 17.09 -0.44 -6.19
N GLY A 91 16.32 -0.55 -5.10
CA GLY A 91 15.15 0.30 -4.84
C GLY A 91 13.91 -0.04 -5.69
N GLN A 92 13.94 -1.10 -6.49
CA GLN A 92 12.80 -1.61 -7.23
C GLN A 92 12.16 -2.78 -6.48
N MET A 93 10.84 -2.77 -6.40
CA MET A 93 10.07 -3.81 -5.74
C MET A 93 9.28 -4.62 -6.76
N SER A 94 9.31 -5.94 -6.63
CA SER A 94 8.48 -6.86 -7.42
C SER A 94 7.94 -7.95 -6.51
N ILE A 95 6.63 -8.17 -6.55
CA ILE A 95 5.99 -9.27 -5.83
C ILE A 95 5.71 -10.42 -6.77
N HIS A 96 6.10 -11.62 -6.37
CA HIS A 96 5.68 -12.85 -7.01
C HIS A 96 4.36 -13.32 -6.43
N ILE A 97 3.36 -13.50 -7.28
CA ILE A 97 2.04 -13.99 -6.91
C ILE A 97 1.69 -15.24 -7.69
N SER A 98 1.13 -16.23 -7.02
CA SER A 98 0.57 -17.44 -7.63
C SER A 98 -0.95 -17.36 -7.64
N LEU A 99 -1.56 -17.66 -8.77
CA LEU A 99 -3.00 -17.71 -8.92
C LEU A 99 -3.56 -19.08 -8.51
N THR A 100 -4.87 -19.24 -8.53
CA THR A 100 -5.54 -20.51 -8.24
C THR A 100 -5.80 -21.36 -9.47
N SER A 101 -5.38 -20.89 -10.64
CA SER A 101 -5.60 -21.61 -11.89
C SER A 101 -4.75 -21.04 -13.04
N LYS A 102 -4.80 -21.72 -14.20
CA LYS A 102 -4.22 -21.24 -15.48
C LYS A 102 -5.20 -20.42 -16.33
N ASN A 103 -6.32 -19.96 -15.74
CA ASN A 103 -7.36 -19.25 -16.50
C ASN A 103 -7.01 -17.79 -16.82
N ILE A 104 -6.17 -17.15 -16.02
CA ILE A 104 -5.68 -15.79 -16.25
C ILE A 104 -4.36 -15.89 -17.00
N VAL A 105 -4.29 -15.32 -18.18
CA VAL A 105 -3.17 -15.50 -19.11
C VAL A 105 -2.21 -14.32 -19.15
N ASN A 106 -2.65 -13.13 -18.80
CA ASN A 106 -1.79 -11.96 -18.64
C ASN A 106 -2.33 -11.00 -17.58
N LEU A 107 -1.43 -10.24 -16.98
CA LEU A 107 -1.74 -9.11 -16.11
C LEU A 107 -1.18 -7.81 -16.71
N PHE A 108 -1.74 -6.69 -16.29
CA PHE A 108 -1.26 -5.37 -16.65
C PHE A 108 -1.35 -4.45 -15.43
N VAL A 109 -0.27 -3.76 -15.09
CA VAL A 109 -0.25 -2.78 -13.99
C VAL A 109 -0.89 -1.49 -14.49
N GLY A 110 -2.15 -1.30 -14.18
CA GLY A 110 -3.02 -0.23 -14.66
C GLY A 110 -4.40 -0.76 -15.03
N LYS A 111 -5.17 0.06 -15.72
CA LYS A 111 -6.55 -0.29 -16.11
C LYS A 111 -6.61 -1.08 -17.42
N ALA A 112 -7.64 -1.90 -17.55
CA ALA A 112 -7.91 -2.67 -18.75
C ALA A 112 -8.03 -1.82 -20.02
N ALA A 113 -8.45 -0.57 -19.90
CA ALA A 113 -8.50 0.37 -21.02
C ALA A 113 -7.09 0.70 -21.56
N ASP A 114 -6.11 0.78 -20.67
CA ASP A 114 -4.72 1.04 -21.04
C ASP A 114 -4.01 -0.23 -21.52
N ALA A 115 -4.34 -1.37 -20.94
CA ALA A 115 -3.84 -2.68 -21.36
C ALA A 115 -4.18 -3.04 -22.83
N LYS A 116 -5.24 -2.44 -23.37
CA LYS A 116 -5.69 -2.65 -24.76
C LYS A 116 -5.01 -1.73 -25.78
N LYS A 117 -4.19 -0.79 -25.30
CA LYS A 117 -3.48 0.15 -26.19
C LYS A 117 -2.29 -0.55 -26.86
N ASP A 118 -1.96 -0.12 -28.07
CA ASP A 118 -0.76 -0.58 -28.76
C ASP A 118 0.49 -0.24 -27.93
N GLY A 119 1.35 -1.23 -27.72
CA GLY A 119 2.57 -1.08 -26.93
C GLY A 119 2.40 -1.24 -25.41
N ALA A 120 1.23 -1.68 -24.93
CA ALA A 120 1.06 -2.01 -23.51
C ALA A 120 1.94 -3.21 -23.12
N GLU A 121 2.74 -3.04 -22.06
CA GLU A 121 3.60 -4.10 -21.52
C GLU A 121 2.78 -5.02 -20.62
N LEU A 122 2.39 -6.18 -21.18
CA LEU A 122 1.64 -7.19 -20.43
C LEU A 122 2.61 -8.10 -19.68
N LEU A 123 2.31 -8.34 -18.41
CA LEU A 123 3.02 -9.31 -17.59
C LEU A 123 2.72 -10.72 -18.12
N GLN A 124 3.78 -11.49 -18.32
CA GLN A 124 3.67 -12.86 -18.83
C GLN A 124 3.55 -13.84 -17.67
N PRO A 125 2.76 -14.90 -17.81
CA PRO A 125 2.61 -15.90 -16.76
C PRO A 125 3.87 -16.77 -16.63
N THR A 126 4.23 -17.07 -15.39
CA THR A 126 5.09 -18.19 -15.03
C THR A 126 4.24 -19.42 -14.72
N THR A 127 4.85 -20.58 -14.59
CA THR A 127 4.16 -21.79 -14.12
C THR A 127 4.65 -22.10 -12.73
N ASP A 128 3.74 -22.03 -11.77
CA ASP A 128 4.02 -22.31 -10.37
C ASP A 128 3.39 -23.63 -9.98
N THR A 129 4.05 -24.37 -9.11
CA THR A 129 3.47 -25.54 -8.44
C THR A 129 3.12 -25.15 -7.01
N VAL A 130 1.85 -25.04 -6.72
CA VAL A 130 1.35 -24.73 -5.37
C VAL A 130 0.94 -26.00 -4.66
N THR A 131 1.19 -26.05 -3.35
CA THR A 131 0.79 -27.16 -2.49
C THR A 131 -0.16 -26.62 -1.44
N TYR A 132 -1.36 -27.18 -1.38
CA TYR A 132 -2.38 -26.83 -0.40
C TYR A 132 -2.22 -27.63 0.90
N ASP A 133 -2.85 -27.19 1.97
CA ASP A 133 -2.79 -27.81 3.30
C ASP A 133 -3.26 -29.27 3.32
N ASP A 134 -4.13 -29.65 2.40
CA ASP A 134 -4.60 -31.04 2.24
C ASP A 134 -3.57 -31.94 1.54
N GLY A 135 -2.40 -31.40 1.15
CA GLY A 135 -1.33 -32.08 0.43
C GLY A 135 -1.56 -32.17 -1.08
N THR A 136 -2.62 -31.58 -1.61
CA THR A 136 -2.85 -31.50 -3.06
C THR A 136 -1.89 -30.50 -3.70
N THR A 137 -1.31 -30.87 -4.83
CA THR A 137 -0.45 -30.00 -5.63
C THR A 137 -1.10 -29.67 -6.97
N GLU A 138 -1.08 -28.41 -7.36
CA GLU A 138 -1.59 -27.94 -8.64
C GLU A 138 -0.57 -27.06 -9.36
N GLU A 139 -0.54 -27.16 -10.68
CA GLU A 139 0.16 -26.19 -11.52
C GLU A 139 -0.76 -25.04 -11.87
N VAL A 140 -0.35 -23.83 -11.50
CA VAL A 140 -1.09 -22.59 -11.69
C VAL A 140 -0.24 -21.57 -12.46
N ASN A 141 -0.85 -20.49 -12.93
CA ASN A 141 -0.09 -19.36 -13.44
C ASN A 141 0.34 -18.47 -12.28
N GLY A 142 1.62 -18.08 -12.29
CA GLY A 142 2.17 -17.07 -11.42
C GLY A 142 2.55 -15.81 -12.21
N PHE A 143 2.81 -14.72 -11.52
CA PHE A 143 3.22 -13.45 -12.11
C PHE A 143 4.15 -12.67 -11.20
N ASP A 144 5.15 -12.03 -11.80
CA ASP A 144 5.97 -11.04 -11.12
C ASP A 144 5.35 -9.66 -11.36
N VAL A 145 4.78 -9.07 -10.33
CA VAL A 145 4.08 -7.79 -10.40
C VAL A 145 4.97 -6.68 -9.83
N PRO A 146 5.36 -5.68 -10.63
CA PRO A 146 6.12 -4.55 -10.12
C PRO A 146 5.26 -3.71 -9.16
N VAL A 147 5.81 -3.42 -7.97
CA VAL A 147 5.17 -2.65 -6.91
C VAL A 147 5.86 -1.30 -6.79
N LYS A 148 5.12 -0.21 -6.90
CA LYS A 148 5.68 1.15 -6.83
C LYS A 148 5.74 1.69 -5.41
N ALA A 149 4.78 1.30 -4.58
CA ALA A 149 4.69 1.73 -3.18
C ALA A 149 3.94 0.68 -2.36
N LEU A 150 4.33 0.52 -1.10
CA LEU A 150 3.63 -0.31 -0.12
C LEU A 150 2.47 0.47 0.50
N ASP A 151 1.50 -0.26 1.05
CA ASP A 151 0.33 0.30 1.74
C ASP A 151 -0.48 1.30 0.89
N LYS A 152 -0.33 1.22 -0.43
CA LYS A 152 -1.07 2.02 -1.41
C LYS A 152 -1.78 1.12 -2.41
N ASP A 153 -3.02 1.49 -2.71
CA ASP A 153 -3.79 0.82 -3.74
C ASP A 153 -3.29 1.18 -5.14
N PHE A 154 -3.24 0.20 -6.02
CA PHE A 154 -2.96 0.41 -7.44
C PHE A 154 -3.85 -0.46 -8.32
N ASP A 155 -4.07 0.00 -9.56
CA ASP A 155 -4.88 -0.74 -10.52
C ASP A 155 -4.08 -1.91 -11.11
N LEU A 156 -4.70 -3.07 -11.15
CA LEU A 156 -4.18 -4.28 -11.80
C LEU A 156 -5.27 -4.87 -12.69
N ALA A 157 -5.08 -4.80 -13.99
CA ALA A 157 -5.99 -5.42 -14.94
C ALA A 157 -5.55 -6.84 -15.26
N LEU A 158 -6.50 -7.72 -15.44
CA LEU A 158 -6.25 -9.11 -15.81
C LEU A 158 -7.08 -9.53 -17.04
N ILE A 159 -6.53 -10.42 -17.85
CA ILE A 159 -7.23 -11.04 -18.95
C ILE A 159 -7.23 -12.56 -18.80
N GLY A 160 -8.39 -13.14 -18.96
CA GLY A 160 -8.57 -14.58 -18.95
C GLY A 160 -8.49 -15.22 -20.34
N THR A 161 -8.50 -16.54 -20.38
CA THR A 161 -8.50 -17.36 -21.62
C THR A 161 -9.64 -17.02 -22.59
N LYS A 162 -10.71 -16.40 -22.08
CA LYS A 162 -11.86 -15.94 -22.89
C LYS A 162 -11.64 -14.57 -23.54
N GLY A 163 -10.46 -13.95 -23.37
CA GLY A 163 -10.11 -12.65 -23.94
C GLY A 163 -10.85 -11.46 -23.30
N LYS A 164 -11.46 -11.65 -22.13
CA LYS A 164 -12.16 -10.58 -21.40
C LYS A 164 -11.24 -9.98 -20.35
N TRP A 165 -11.12 -8.65 -20.36
CA TRP A 165 -10.40 -7.87 -19.38
C TRP A 165 -11.26 -7.54 -18.18
N TYR A 166 -10.64 -7.57 -17.00
CA TYR A 166 -11.23 -7.18 -15.72
C TYR A 166 -10.27 -6.21 -15.02
N ASP A 167 -10.83 -5.18 -14.41
CA ASP A 167 -10.09 -4.23 -13.58
C ASP A 167 -10.22 -4.62 -12.11
N HIS A 168 -9.10 -4.61 -11.40
CA HIS A 168 -9.03 -4.81 -9.96
C HIS A 168 -8.17 -3.73 -9.32
N THR A 169 -8.48 -3.43 -8.08
CA THR A 169 -7.64 -2.61 -7.21
C THR A 169 -6.97 -3.52 -6.20
N VAL A 170 -5.66 -3.42 -6.12
CA VAL A 170 -4.83 -4.29 -5.28
C VAL A 170 -3.85 -3.47 -4.45
N SER A 171 -3.38 -4.03 -3.35
CA SER A 171 -2.34 -3.41 -2.52
C SER A 171 -1.42 -4.47 -1.92
N VAL A 172 -0.19 -4.05 -1.63
CA VAL A 172 0.84 -4.86 -0.99
C VAL A 172 1.14 -4.23 0.37
N THR A 173 0.95 -5.01 1.42
CA THR A 173 1.01 -4.51 2.81
C THR A 173 1.83 -5.45 3.70
N ASN A 174 2.17 -4.97 4.91
CA ASN A 174 2.81 -5.76 5.96
C ASN A 174 4.12 -6.46 5.55
N PRO A 175 5.15 -5.75 5.06
CA PRO A 175 6.41 -6.36 4.70
C PRO A 175 7.15 -6.90 5.92
N VAL A 176 7.50 -8.18 5.91
CA VAL A 176 8.31 -8.84 6.92
C VAL A 176 9.55 -9.42 6.24
N LYS A 177 10.73 -8.95 6.63
CA LYS A 177 11.99 -9.43 6.05
C LYS A 177 12.20 -10.91 6.40
N VAL A 178 12.56 -11.74 5.40
CA VAL A 178 12.69 -13.19 5.54
C VAL A 178 14.09 -13.74 5.25
N ASP A 179 15.04 -12.87 4.91
CA ASP A 179 16.46 -13.22 4.69
C ASP A 179 17.42 -12.68 5.76
#